data_b55b1c358e7cbdb316c17337c4cae7dc
#
_entry.id   b55b1c358e7cbdb316c17337c4cae7dc
#
_cell.length_a   1.000
_cell.length_b   1.000
_cell.length_c   1.000
_cell.angle_alpha   90.00
_cell.angle_beta   90.00
_cell.angle_gamma   90.00
#
_symmetry.space_group_name_H-M   'P 1'
#
loop_
_entity.id
_entity.type
_entity.pdbx_description
1 polymer ?
#
loop_
_entity_poly.entity_id
_entity_poly.type
_entity_poly.pdbx_seq_one_letter_code
_entity_poly.pdbx_strand_id
1 'polypeptide(L)'
;MAADSREGSVTEAAVRERLDRVTDPELDTSIVELEYIDEIRIDGSEVRVAMTLPTAWCSPAFAWMMTTDARDEVASLPGVDRTRIELREHMHEAEINRGVNERLSFGEAFPDADGGIAPVRAELDEKARIARQHDATGALLDAGLDGEQIVTLTREDVTVEDGRAHVWCRDGGLAVVVDADPLERYLEKARATG
;
A
#
# COMPACT_ATOMS: atom_id res chain seq x y z
N MET A 1 37.50 -9.43 22.31
CA MET A 1 37.05 -8.59 21.18
C MET A 1 35.57 -8.91 20.98
N ALA A 2 34.70 -8.10 21.57
CA ALA A 2 33.27 -8.21 21.38
C ALA A 2 32.93 -7.54 20.06
N ALA A 3 32.38 -8.29 19.12
CA ALA A 3 31.83 -7.77 17.87
C ALA A 3 30.65 -6.87 18.22
N ASP A 4 30.74 -5.62 17.81
CA ASP A 4 29.72 -4.59 17.94
C ASP A 4 28.58 -4.92 16.96
N SER A 5 27.62 -5.72 17.39
CA SER A 5 26.41 -6.03 16.63
C SER A 5 25.41 -4.88 16.82
N ARG A 6 25.69 -3.73 16.23
CA ARG A 6 24.70 -2.70 15.95
C ARG A 6 23.99 -3.00 14.63
N GLU A 7 23.33 -4.14 14.56
CA GLU A 7 22.21 -4.29 13.65
C GLU A 7 21.10 -3.37 14.18
N GLY A 8 20.65 -2.45 13.33
CA GLY A 8 19.73 -1.39 13.74
C GLY A 8 18.47 -1.99 14.37
N SER A 9 18.22 -1.63 15.64
CA SER A 9 17.01 -2.07 16.32
C SER A 9 15.78 -1.62 15.54
N VAL A 10 14.83 -2.52 15.33
CA VAL A 10 13.52 -2.19 14.73
C VAL A 10 12.89 -1.06 15.54
N THR A 11 12.41 -0.02 14.88
CA THR A 11 11.78 1.14 15.54
C THR A 11 10.31 1.23 15.14
N GLU A 12 9.49 1.83 16.01
CA GLU A 12 8.09 2.08 15.70
C GLU A 12 7.91 2.93 14.43
N ALA A 13 8.78 3.92 14.23
CA ALA A 13 8.77 4.76 13.03
C ALA A 13 9.00 3.94 11.76
N ALA A 14 9.97 3.00 11.77
CA ALA A 14 10.23 2.13 10.62
C ALA A 14 9.06 1.16 10.37
N VAL A 15 8.42 0.63 11.43
CA VAL A 15 7.22 -0.21 11.29
C VAL A 15 6.07 0.60 10.70
N ARG A 16 5.84 1.83 11.19
CA ARG A 16 4.79 2.72 10.70
C ARG A 16 4.99 3.11 9.24
N GLU A 17 6.23 3.38 8.83
CA GLU A 17 6.58 3.66 7.42
C GLU A 17 6.28 2.45 6.51
N ARG A 18 6.48 1.23 7.00
CA ARG A 18 6.09 0.03 6.25
C ARG A 18 4.58 -0.15 6.16
N LEU A 19 3.88 0.06 7.27
CA LEU A 19 2.41 0.00 7.31
C LEU A 19 1.76 1.06 6.43
N ASP A 20 2.42 2.20 6.22
CA ASP A 20 1.95 3.27 5.34
C ASP A 20 1.86 2.86 3.86
N ARG A 21 2.53 1.78 3.47
CA ARG A 21 2.44 1.19 2.11
C ARG A 21 1.22 0.30 1.93
N VAL A 22 0.58 -0.08 3.01
CA VAL A 22 -0.63 -0.89 2.97
C VAL A 22 -1.83 0.02 2.79
N THR A 23 -2.61 -0.21 1.75
CA THR A 23 -3.79 0.60 1.46
C THR A 23 -5.08 -0.16 1.75
N ASP A 24 -6.10 0.57 2.18
CA ASP A 24 -7.47 0.09 2.11
C ASP A 24 -7.82 -0.13 0.63
N PRO A 25 -8.21 -1.36 0.23
CA PRO A 25 -8.40 -1.68 -1.19
C PRO A 25 -9.60 -0.98 -1.82
N GLU A 26 -10.55 -0.46 -1.04
CA GLU A 26 -11.70 0.28 -1.53
C GLU A 26 -11.41 1.77 -1.64
N LEU A 27 -10.69 2.32 -0.66
CA LEU A 27 -10.39 3.76 -0.58
C LEU A 27 -9.08 4.14 -1.27
N ASP A 28 -8.20 3.17 -1.56
CA ASP A 28 -6.84 3.37 -2.09
C ASP A 28 -6.02 4.39 -1.26
N THR A 29 -6.24 4.37 0.05
CA THR A 29 -5.62 5.25 1.04
C THR A 29 -4.89 4.40 2.08
N SER A 30 -3.74 4.88 2.57
CA SER A 30 -2.93 4.19 3.56
C SER A 30 -3.73 3.87 4.84
N ILE A 31 -3.58 2.65 5.39
CA ILE A 31 -4.16 2.27 6.67
C ILE A 31 -3.61 3.09 7.85
N VAL A 32 -2.44 3.71 7.68
CA VAL A 32 -1.86 4.64 8.66
C VAL A 32 -2.55 6.00 8.56
N GLU A 33 -2.75 6.52 7.36
CA GLU A 33 -3.48 7.77 7.11
C GLU A 33 -4.94 7.66 7.55
N LEU A 34 -5.55 6.49 7.34
CA LEU A 34 -6.93 6.19 7.79
C LEU A 34 -7.04 5.92 9.30
N GLU A 35 -5.93 6.01 10.03
CA GLU A 35 -5.86 5.80 11.48
C GLU A 35 -6.35 4.41 11.93
N TYR A 36 -6.17 3.37 11.10
CA TYR A 36 -6.58 1.99 11.46
C TYR A 36 -5.61 1.31 12.42
N ILE A 37 -4.41 1.87 12.67
CA ILE A 37 -3.39 1.29 13.54
C ILE A 37 -3.57 1.80 14.96
N ASP A 38 -4.00 0.92 15.86
CA ASP A 38 -4.21 1.22 17.28
C ASP A 38 -2.90 1.23 18.07
N GLU A 39 -2.06 0.20 17.82
CA GLU A 39 -0.88 -0.04 18.65
C GLU A 39 0.20 -0.79 17.87
N ILE A 40 1.45 -0.40 18.09
CA ILE A 40 2.64 -1.12 17.63
C ILE A 40 3.47 -1.47 18.86
N ARG A 41 3.74 -2.75 19.10
CA ARG A 41 4.62 -3.24 20.16
C ARG A 41 5.82 -3.96 19.56
N ILE A 42 7.00 -3.63 20.03
CA ILE A 42 8.26 -4.23 19.60
C ILE A 42 8.92 -4.87 20.83
N ASP A 43 9.18 -6.17 20.74
CA ASP A 43 9.90 -6.95 21.76
C ASP A 43 11.04 -7.71 21.08
N GLY A 44 12.24 -7.12 21.12
CA GLY A 44 13.39 -7.61 20.38
C GLY A 44 13.13 -7.65 18.87
N SER A 45 13.11 -8.83 18.27
CA SER A 45 12.80 -9.05 16.84
C SER A 45 11.33 -9.43 16.58
N GLU A 46 10.48 -9.44 17.61
CA GLU A 46 9.04 -9.65 17.46
C GLU A 46 8.30 -8.31 17.39
N VAL A 47 7.49 -8.13 16.33
CA VAL A 47 6.63 -6.95 16.15
C VAL A 47 5.18 -7.40 16.19
N ARG A 48 4.37 -6.72 17.02
CA ARG A 48 2.92 -6.90 17.10
C ARG A 48 2.25 -5.61 16.70
N VAL A 49 1.26 -5.71 15.80
CA VAL A 49 0.45 -4.59 15.34
C VAL A 49 -1.00 -4.90 15.63
N ALA A 50 -1.65 -4.03 16.41
CA ALA A 50 -3.09 -4.08 16.60
C ALA A 50 -3.75 -3.04 15.70
N MET A 51 -4.87 -3.41 15.09
CA MET A 51 -5.61 -2.55 14.19
C MET A 51 -7.12 -2.76 14.29
N THR A 52 -7.85 -1.68 14.11
CA THR A 52 -9.32 -1.65 14.08
C THR A 52 -9.79 -0.98 12.79
N LEU A 53 -10.73 -1.60 12.09
CA LEU A 53 -11.33 -1.04 10.88
C LEU A 53 -12.51 -0.13 11.26
N PRO A 54 -12.94 0.79 10.37
CA PRO A 54 -13.97 1.77 10.69
C PRO A 54 -15.34 1.15 11.00
N THR A 55 -15.53 -0.12 10.66
CA THR A 55 -16.75 -0.87 10.95
C THR A 55 -16.44 -2.35 11.18
N ALA A 56 -17.15 -2.94 12.17
CA ALA A 56 -17.10 -4.39 12.43
C ALA A 56 -17.60 -5.24 11.25
N TRP A 57 -18.24 -4.65 10.27
CA TRP A 57 -18.90 -5.28 9.12
C TRP A 57 -18.13 -5.10 7.81
N CYS A 58 -16.89 -4.63 7.86
CA CYS A 58 -16.04 -4.58 6.68
C CYS A 58 -15.97 -5.96 6.01
N SER A 59 -15.89 -5.99 4.68
CA SER A 59 -15.79 -7.26 3.95
C SER A 59 -14.63 -8.11 4.50
N PRO A 60 -14.86 -9.38 4.83
CA PRO A 60 -13.78 -10.28 5.28
C PRO A 60 -12.61 -10.34 4.28
N ALA A 61 -12.89 -10.20 2.99
CA ALA A 61 -11.87 -10.16 1.94
C ALA A 61 -10.98 -8.91 2.07
N PHE A 62 -11.55 -7.74 2.34
CA PHE A 62 -10.80 -6.49 2.50
C PHE A 62 -9.98 -6.50 3.80
N ALA A 63 -10.61 -6.89 4.91
CA ALA A 63 -9.92 -7.05 6.18
C ALA A 63 -8.75 -8.05 6.08
N TRP A 64 -8.95 -9.16 5.37
CA TRP A 64 -7.91 -10.14 5.07
C TRP A 64 -6.76 -9.55 4.28
N MET A 65 -7.06 -8.80 3.19
CA MET A 65 -6.03 -8.17 2.36
C MET A 65 -5.18 -7.21 3.19
N MET A 66 -5.81 -6.27 3.90
CA MET A 66 -5.08 -5.30 4.73
C MET A 66 -4.23 -5.95 5.82
N THR A 67 -4.78 -6.93 6.54
CA THR A 67 -4.04 -7.62 7.62
C THR A 67 -2.90 -8.49 7.10
N THR A 68 -3.08 -9.13 5.94
CA THR A 68 -2.03 -9.93 5.29
C THR A 68 -0.91 -9.04 4.78
N ASP A 69 -1.25 -7.96 4.08
CA ASP A 69 -0.28 -7.01 3.55
C ASP A 69 0.48 -6.30 4.68
N ALA A 70 -0.20 -5.93 5.77
CA ALA A 70 0.44 -5.37 6.97
C ALA A 70 1.45 -6.34 7.58
N ARG A 71 1.09 -7.63 7.69
CA ARG A 71 2.01 -8.67 8.17
C ARG A 71 3.25 -8.76 7.28
N ASP A 72 3.07 -8.80 5.97
CA ASP A 72 4.16 -9.04 5.02
C ASP A 72 5.07 -7.81 4.89
N GLU A 73 4.53 -6.60 4.91
CA GLU A 73 5.31 -5.36 4.95
C GLU A 73 6.16 -5.27 6.23
N VAL A 74 5.58 -5.53 7.38
CA VAL A 74 6.35 -5.51 8.66
C VAL A 74 7.37 -6.63 8.70
N ALA A 75 7.04 -7.84 8.23
CA ALA A 75 7.96 -8.96 8.19
C ALA A 75 9.15 -8.74 7.22
N SER A 76 9.02 -7.82 6.27
CA SER A 76 10.09 -7.46 5.34
C SER A 76 11.18 -6.56 5.96
N LEU A 77 10.93 -6.00 7.15
CA LEU A 77 11.91 -5.13 7.83
C LEU A 77 13.12 -5.94 8.31
N PRO A 78 14.34 -5.44 8.06
CA PRO A 78 15.54 -6.03 8.65
C PRO A 78 15.46 -6.04 10.18
N GLY A 79 15.77 -7.16 10.80
CA GLY A 79 15.72 -7.35 12.25
C GLY A 79 14.36 -7.79 12.79
N VAL A 80 13.36 -8.02 11.94
CA VAL A 80 12.07 -8.61 12.32
C VAL A 80 12.09 -10.12 12.01
N ASP A 81 12.04 -10.96 13.03
CA ASP A 81 11.96 -12.41 12.89
C ASP A 81 10.50 -12.92 12.96
N ARG A 82 9.66 -12.19 13.67
CA ARG A 82 8.25 -12.53 13.86
C ARG A 82 7.36 -11.30 13.81
N THR A 83 6.31 -11.40 13.01
CA THR A 83 5.23 -10.40 12.96
C THR A 83 3.93 -11.04 13.40
N ARG A 84 3.17 -10.33 14.21
CA ARG A 84 1.82 -10.70 14.62
C ARG A 84 0.86 -9.53 14.39
N ILE A 85 -0.21 -9.79 13.65
CA ILE A 85 -1.30 -8.84 13.44
C ILE A 85 -2.49 -9.24 14.31
N GLU A 86 -3.09 -8.27 14.96
CA GLU A 86 -4.29 -8.40 15.77
C GLU A 86 -5.37 -7.46 15.24
N LEU A 87 -6.29 -7.98 14.44
CA LEU A 87 -7.49 -7.27 14.05
C LEU A 87 -8.46 -7.29 15.24
N ARG A 88 -9.02 -6.15 15.60
CA ARG A 88 -9.94 -5.96 16.72
C ARG A 88 -11.31 -5.52 16.24
N GLU A 89 -12.34 -5.81 17.04
CA GLU A 89 -13.72 -5.33 16.84
C GLU A 89 -14.32 -5.69 15.46
N HIS A 90 -13.91 -6.80 14.87
CA HIS A 90 -14.42 -7.28 13.59
C HIS A 90 -15.20 -8.58 13.74
N MET A 91 -16.32 -8.72 13.01
CA MET A 91 -17.19 -9.91 13.12
C MET A 91 -16.47 -11.24 12.80
N HIS A 92 -15.38 -11.21 12.04
CA HIS A 92 -14.55 -12.35 11.67
C HIS A 92 -13.11 -12.23 12.22
N GLU A 93 -12.92 -11.53 13.35
CA GLU A 93 -11.59 -11.31 13.90
C GLU A 93 -10.85 -12.61 14.23
N ALA A 94 -11.56 -13.63 14.71
CA ALA A 94 -10.96 -14.91 15.10
C ALA A 94 -10.39 -15.66 13.89
N GLU A 95 -11.16 -15.77 12.81
CA GLU A 95 -10.77 -16.43 11.57
C GLU A 95 -9.61 -15.68 10.90
N ILE A 96 -9.71 -14.35 10.81
CA ILE A 96 -8.69 -13.51 10.19
C ILE A 96 -7.39 -13.56 11.01
N ASN A 97 -7.46 -13.33 12.32
CA ASN A 97 -6.28 -13.36 13.19
C ASN A 97 -5.57 -14.72 13.16
N ARG A 98 -6.34 -15.82 13.20
CA ARG A 98 -5.77 -17.16 13.06
C ARG A 98 -5.11 -17.31 11.68
N GLY A 99 -5.85 -17.09 10.62
CA GLY A 99 -5.39 -17.35 9.26
C GLY A 99 -4.16 -16.53 8.89
N VAL A 100 -4.17 -15.22 9.18
CA VAL A 100 -3.05 -14.32 8.89
C VAL A 100 -1.80 -14.71 9.69
N ASN A 101 -1.92 -14.97 10.99
CA ASN A 101 -0.77 -15.28 11.83
C ASN A 101 -0.23 -16.71 11.62
N GLU A 102 -1.06 -17.67 11.19
CA GLU A 102 -0.67 -19.03 10.83
C GLU A 102 -0.30 -19.17 9.35
N ARG A 103 -0.37 -18.08 8.56
CA ARG A 103 -0.06 -18.04 7.13
C ARG A 103 -0.93 -18.98 6.29
N LEU A 104 -2.19 -19.13 6.68
CA LEU A 104 -3.18 -19.87 5.90
C LEU A 104 -3.58 -19.07 4.64
N SER A 105 -4.11 -19.76 3.65
CA SER A 105 -4.81 -19.11 2.54
C SER A 105 -6.19 -18.62 3.01
N PHE A 106 -6.77 -17.68 2.24
CA PHE A 106 -8.12 -17.18 2.51
C PHE A 106 -9.16 -18.32 2.55
N GLY A 107 -9.08 -19.27 1.59
CA GLY A 107 -9.99 -20.42 1.55
C GLY A 107 -9.84 -21.40 2.71
N GLU A 108 -8.64 -21.51 3.32
CA GLU A 108 -8.45 -22.32 4.53
C GLU A 108 -9.00 -21.61 5.78
N ALA A 109 -8.95 -20.29 5.81
CA ALA A 109 -9.54 -19.51 6.90
C ALA A 109 -11.06 -19.39 6.78
N PHE A 110 -11.59 -19.34 5.55
CA PHE A 110 -13.00 -19.19 5.20
C PHE A 110 -13.45 -20.29 4.23
N PRO A 111 -13.67 -21.53 4.70
CA PRO A 111 -14.00 -22.68 3.82
C PRO A 111 -15.33 -22.53 3.08
N ASP A 112 -16.24 -21.70 3.60
CA ASP A 112 -17.56 -21.47 3.01
C ASP A 112 -17.57 -20.30 2.02
N ALA A 113 -16.41 -19.64 1.81
CA ALA A 113 -16.31 -18.52 0.85
C ALA A 113 -16.14 -19.05 -0.58
N ASP A 114 -17.01 -18.61 -1.48
CA ASP A 114 -16.89 -18.89 -2.90
C ASP A 114 -15.79 -18.03 -3.54
N GLY A 115 -14.85 -18.68 -4.22
CA GLY A 115 -13.73 -18.02 -4.92
C GLY A 115 -12.54 -17.66 -4.04
N GLY A 116 -11.48 -17.18 -4.67
CA GLY A 116 -10.27 -16.75 -3.98
C GLY A 116 -10.21 -15.24 -3.84
N ILE A 117 -9.24 -14.76 -3.06
CA ILE A 117 -8.99 -13.32 -2.88
C ILE A 117 -8.38 -12.67 -4.14
N ALA A 118 -7.64 -13.44 -4.95
CA ALA A 118 -6.87 -12.92 -6.08
C ALA A 118 -7.73 -12.20 -7.15
N PRO A 119 -8.90 -12.71 -7.59
CA PRO A 119 -9.73 -11.99 -8.55
C PRO A 119 -10.27 -10.66 -7.99
N VAL A 120 -10.64 -10.64 -6.72
CA VAL A 120 -11.15 -9.43 -6.04
C VAL A 120 -10.03 -8.39 -5.95
N ARG A 121 -8.83 -8.81 -5.55
CA ARG A 121 -7.64 -7.93 -5.50
C ARG A 121 -7.34 -7.35 -6.88
N ALA A 122 -7.32 -8.17 -7.93
CA ALA A 122 -7.03 -7.72 -9.29
C ALA A 122 -8.05 -6.67 -9.78
N GLU A 123 -9.33 -6.85 -9.48
CA GLU A 123 -10.38 -5.87 -9.84
C GLU A 123 -10.18 -4.54 -9.10
N LEU A 124 -9.87 -4.58 -7.80
CA LEU A 124 -9.63 -3.39 -6.99
C LEU A 124 -8.34 -2.67 -7.41
N ASP A 125 -7.29 -3.42 -7.68
CA ASP A 125 -6.03 -2.87 -8.19
C ASP A 125 -6.21 -2.14 -9.52
N GLU A 126 -7.01 -2.70 -10.43
CA GLU A 126 -7.32 -2.04 -11.71
C GLU A 126 -8.15 -0.78 -11.51
N LYS A 127 -9.15 -0.79 -10.61
CA LYS A 127 -9.92 0.41 -10.26
C LYS A 127 -9.03 1.51 -9.69
N ALA A 128 -8.15 1.16 -8.74
CA ALA A 128 -7.21 2.10 -8.15
C ALA A 128 -6.24 2.66 -9.21
N ARG A 129 -5.73 1.82 -10.12
CA ARG A 129 -4.87 2.25 -11.23
C ARG A 129 -5.56 3.28 -12.12
N ILE A 130 -6.83 3.04 -12.48
CA ILE A 130 -7.61 3.98 -13.31
C ILE A 130 -7.86 5.30 -12.58
N ALA A 131 -8.19 5.26 -11.28
CA ALA A 131 -8.41 6.46 -10.48
C ALA A 131 -7.12 7.29 -10.38
N ARG A 132 -5.99 6.68 -10.05
CA ARG A 132 -4.69 7.35 -9.99
C ARG A 132 -4.25 7.90 -11.37
N GLN A 133 -4.57 7.19 -12.46
CA GLN A 133 -4.33 7.68 -13.82
C GLN A 133 -5.15 8.94 -14.11
N HIS A 134 -6.40 8.99 -13.68
CA HIS A 134 -7.25 10.16 -13.82
C HIS A 134 -6.65 11.37 -13.11
N ASP A 135 -6.20 11.20 -11.86
CA ASP A 135 -5.60 12.28 -11.07
C ASP A 135 -4.29 12.80 -11.71
N ALA A 136 -3.42 11.87 -12.13
CA ALA A 136 -2.19 12.22 -12.83
C ALA A 136 -2.45 12.96 -14.14
N THR A 137 -3.43 12.51 -14.93
CA THR A 137 -3.84 13.18 -16.18
C THR A 137 -4.43 14.56 -15.90
N GLY A 138 -5.26 14.68 -14.86
CA GLY A 138 -5.83 15.97 -14.41
C GLY A 138 -4.74 16.98 -14.08
N ALA A 139 -3.73 16.59 -13.30
CA ALA A 139 -2.60 17.44 -12.95
C ALA A 139 -1.82 17.95 -14.19
N LEU A 140 -1.66 17.10 -15.21
CA LEU A 140 -0.98 17.47 -16.46
C LEU A 140 -1.83 18.42 -17.33
N LEU A 141 -3.15 18.18 -17.41
CA LEU A 141 -4.09 19.07 -18.11
C LEU A 141 -4.13 20.45 -17.45
N ASP A 142 -4.19 20.52 -16.12
CA ASP A 142 -4.19 21.76 -15.35
C ASP A 142 -2.88 22.55 -15.53
N ALA A 143 -1.77 21.84 -15.77
CA ALA A 143 -0.47 22.44 -16.08
C ALA A 143 -0.35 22.94 -17.53
N GLY A 144 -1.37 22.72 -18.37
CA GLY A 144 -1.47 23.24 -19.73
C GLY A 144 -1.04 22.29 -20.84
N LEU A 145 -0.81 20.99 -20.54
CA LEU A 145 -0.68 19.97 -21.58
C LEU A 145 -2.08 19.64 -22.14
N ASP A 146 -2.13 19.27 -23.40
CA ASP A 146 -3.34 18.72 -24.00
C ASP A 146 -3.32 17.20 -24.05
N GLY A 147 -4.47 16.59 -24.43
CA GLY A 147 -4.60 15.13 -24.45
C GLY A 147 -3.69 14.46 -25.48
N GLU A 148 -3.39 15.12 -26.62
CA GLU A 148 -2.51 14.57 -27.65
C GLU A 148 -1.06 14.52 -27.14
N GLN A 149 -0.65 15.53 -26.40
CA GLN A 149 0.67 15.58 -25.75
C GLN A 149 0.78 14.52 -24.64
N ILE A 150 -0.25 14.40 -23.79
CA ILE A 150 -0.24 13.48 -22.65
C ILE A 150 -0.12 12.02 -23.11
N VAL A 151 -0.82 11.61 -24.16
CA VAL A 151 -0.77 10.20 -24.64
C VAL A 151 0.57 9.82 -25.26
N THR A 152 1.43 10.77 -25.59
CA THR A 152 2.78 10.51 -26.10
C THR A 152 3.84 10.39 -25.01
N LEU A 153 3.50 10.78 -23.76
CA LEU A 153 4.44 10.72 -22.64
C LEU A 153 4.84 9.29 -22.30
N THR A 154 6.09 9.14 -21.99
CA THR A 154 6.69 7.91 -21.48
C THR A 154 7.27 8.14 -20.08
N ARG A 155 7.64 7.08 -19.38
CA ARG A 155 8.29 7.21 -18.06
C ARG A 155 9.58 8.04 -18.12
N GLU A 156 10.30 8.01 -19.25
CA GLU A 156 11.55 8.75 -19.44
C GLU A 156 11.34 10.27 -19.53
N ASP A 157 10.13 10.70 -19.84
CA ASP A 157 9.77 12.11 -19.98
C ASP A 157 9.43 12.77 -18.62
N VAL A 158 9.44 11.99 -17.53
CA VAL A 158 9.10 12.44 -16.17
C VAL A 158 10.33 12.31 -15.25
N THR A 159 10.75 13.41 -14.67
CA THR A 159 11.78 13.45 -13.62
C THR A 159 11.19 14.05 -12.36
N VAL A 160 11.38 13.39 -11.21
CA VAL A 160 10.89 13.88 -9.92
C VAL A 160 12.09 14.37 -9.09
N GLU A 161 11.99 15.61 -8.61
CA GLU A 161 12.96 16.26 -7.73
C GLU A 161 12.22 17.14 -6.72
N ASP A 162 12.57 17.03 -5.45
CA ASP A 162 12.04 17.87 -4.36
C ASP A 162 10.48 17.95 -4.32
N GLY A 163 9.80 16.82 -4.54
CA GLY A 163 8.33 16.74 -4.54
C GLY A 163 7.67 17.37 -5.78
N ARG A 164 8.45 17.70 -6.80
CA ARG A 164 7.97 18.24 -8.06
C ARG A 164 8.28 17.29 -9.20
N ALA A 165 7.32 17.07 -10.09
CA ALA A 165 7.51 16.33 -11.33
C ALA A 165 7.75 17.30 -12.49
N HIS A 166 8.91 17.17 -13.12
CA HIS A 166 9.28 17.86 -14.35
C HIS A 166 8.91 16.94 -15.51
N VAL A 167 7.97 17.36 -16.34
CA VAL A 167 7.47 16.57 -17.47
C VAL A 167 7.87 17.25 -18.76
N TRP A 168 8.60 16.50 -19.59
CA TRP A 168 9.11 17.00 -20.87
C TRP A 168 8.29 16.41 -22.03
N CYS A 169 7.51 17.27 -22.71
CA CYS A 169 6.81 16.88 -23.93
C CYS A 169 7.71 17.10 -25.15
N ARG A 170 8.14 16.00 -25.77
CA ARG A 170 9.08 16.03 -26.92
C ARG A 170 8.46 16.68 -28.16
N ASP A 171 7.17 16.43 -28.37
CA ASP A 171 6.40 17.02 -29.46
C ASP A 171 5.97 18.45 -29.09
N GLY A 172 6.85 19.40 -29.41
CA GLY A 172 6.60 20.83 -29.15
C GLY A 172 7.63 21.51 -28.25
N GLY A 173 8.55 20.74 -27.62
CA GLY A 173 9.60 21.31 -26.77
C GLY A 173 9.07 22.00 -25.51
N LEU A 174 7.90 21.55 -25.01
CA LEU A 174 7.25 22.07 -23.81
C LEU A 174 7.67 21.26 -22.59
N ALA A 175 8.04 21.96 -21.51
CA ALA A 175 8.23 21.36 -20.20
C ALA A 175 7.24 21.98 -19.22
N VAL A 176 6.57 21.14 -18.44
CA VAL A 176 5.69 21.56 -17.34
C VAL A 176 6.20 21.03 -16.02
N VAL A 177 5.88 21.72 -14.94
CA VAL A 177 6.24 21.32 -13.59
C VAL A 177 4.96 21.22 -12.77
N VAL A 178 4.68 20.02 -12.26
CA VAL A 178 3.48 19.72 -11.47
C VAL A 178 3.88 19.20 -10.08
N ASP A 179 2.90 19.02 -9.21
CA ASP A 179 3.09 18.25 -7.97
C ASP A 179 3.46 16.81 -8.34
N ALA A 180 4.42 16.22 -7.63
CA ALA A 180 4.90 14.89 -7.96
C ALA A 180 3.90 13.78 -7.56
N ASP A 181 3.17 13.99 -6.46
CA ASP A 181 2.33 12.96 -5.83
C ASP A 181 1.36 12.24 -6.80
N PRO A 182 0.53 12.92 -7.61
CA PRO A 182 -0.38 12.23 -8.51
C PRO A 182 0.33 11.33 -9.52
N LEU A 183 1.49 11.78 -10.05
CA LEU A 183 2.25 11.01 -11.03
C LEU A 183 2.98 9.83 -10.38
N GLU A 184 3.59 10.04 -9.22
CA GLU A 184 4.29 8.98 -8.49
C GLU A 184 3.34 7.87 -8.08
N ARG A 185 2.19 8.19 -7.49
CA ARG A 185 1.15 7.23 -7.12
C ARG A 185 0.65 6.42 -8.31
N TYR A 186 0.39 7.07 -9.44
CA TYR A 186 0.01 6.37 -10.67
C TYR A 186 1.11 5.43 -11.17
N LEU A 187 2.34 5.94 -11.29
CA LEU A 187 3.47 5.15 -11.80
C LEU A 187 3.82 3.97 -10.90
N GLU A 188 3.68 4.11 -9.59
CA GLU A 188 3.86 3.02 -8.64
C GLU A 188 2.82 1.92 -8.86
N LYS A 189 1.53 2.30 -8.90
CA LYS A 189 0.43 1.35 -9.11
C LYS A 189 0.52 0.66 -10.47
N ALA A 190 0.81 1.41 -11.53
CA ALA A 190 0.97 0.86 -12.87
C ALA A 190 2.12 -0.16 -12.96
N ARG A 191 3.22 0.02 -12.21
CA ARG A 191 4.30 -0.99 -12.15
C ARG A 191 3.89 -2.25 -11.39
N ALA A 192 3.06 -2.11 -10.36
CA ALA A 192 2.61 -3.22 -9.54
C ALA A 192 1.56 -4.08 -10.24
N THR A 193 0.80 -3.50 -11.17
CA THR A 193 -0.32 -4.18 -11.87
C THR A 193 0.04 -4.64 -13.29
N GLY A 194 1.19 -4.26 -13.83
CA GLY A 194 1.72 -4.66 -15.16
C GLY A 194 1.28 -3.74 -16.24
#